data_6614b67f71a5d265b083e1209546c91d
#
_entry.id   6614b67f71a5d265b083e1209546c91d
#
_cell.length_a   1.000
_cell.length_b   1.000
_cell.length_c   1.000
_cell.angle_alpha   90.00
_cell.angle_beta   90.00
_cell.angle_gamma   90.00
#
_symmetry.space_group_name_H-M   'P 1'
#
loop_
_entity.id
_entity.type
_entity.pdbx_description
1 polymer ?
#
loop_
_entity_poly.entity_id
_entity_poly.type
_entity_poly.pdbx_seq_one_letter_code
_entity_poly.pdbx_strand_id
1 'polypeptide(L)'
;MDFSILCGLFLDYNLYLWTDLILIIMINRRDFLKNASLFTLGGLMAGKVGSADAAKPVTSETMAAKTVGLQIYSLGKELYADVPGGLKKIKQMGYTNLELAGYKEGKIGGVDMMEFKKMVDDAGLKITSSHVNPPVREYTKANRSQISEYWKKTADDHAKLGVKYLIQPGQPSTRSTEETAFVCEIFNEAGKIVKAAGIPFGYHNHEMEFAKVNPGSTEAKLGRRVKGDCIYELFLKNTDPSLVFFEMDVYWAVMGQQDP
;
A
#
# COMPACT_ATOMS: atom_id res chain seq x y z
N MET A 1 12.07 2.59 28.29
CA MET A 1 12.61 3.21 27.07
C MET A 1 11.51 4.10 26.54
N ASP A 2 11.85 5.36 26.43
CA ASP A 2 10.90 6.47 26.32
C ASP A 2 10.24 6.50 24.93
N PHE A 3 8.92 6.43 24.89
CA PHE A 3 8.07 6.42 23.68
C PHE A 3 8.18 7.71 22.83
N SER A 4 8.85 8.75 23.37
CA SER A 4 9.03 10.04 22.71
C SER A 4 10.05 10.03 21.58
N ILE A 5 10.94 9.06 21.50
CA ILE A 5 12.03 9.00 20.50
C ILE A 5 11.56 8.35 19.19
N LEU A 6 10.63 7.42 19.24
CA LEU A 6 10.08 6.80 18.01
C LEU A 6 9.13 7.74 17.23
N CYS A 7 8.40 8.60 17.94
CA CYS A 7 7.48 9.55 17.31
C CYS A 7 8.22 10.71 16.60
N GLY A 8 9.44 11.06 17.06
CA GLY A 8 10.23 12.16 16.48
C GLY A 8 10.94 11.81 15.17
N LEU A 9 11.25 10.54 14.94
CA LEU A 9 11.91 10.08 13.70
C LEU A 9 10.94 9.94 12.51
N PHE A 10 9.64 9.85 12.78
CA PHE A 10 8.61 9.72 11.73
C PHE A 10 8.13 11.05 11.15
N LEU A 11 8.43 12.19 11.79
CA LEU A 11 7.95 13.51 11.36
C LEU A 11 8.76 14.16 10.24
N ASP A 12 10.00 13.73 10.00
CA ASP A 12 10.86 14.29 8.94
C ASP A 12 10.84 13.50 7.63
N TYR A 13 10.27 12.30 7.62
CA TYR A 13 10.03 11.55 6.38
C TYR A 13 8.61 11.86 5.93
N ASN A 14 8.44 12.31 4.68
CA ASN A 14 7.15 12.44 4.01
C ASN A 14 6.46 11.06 3.94
N LEU A 15 6.00 10.58 5.10
CA LEU A 15 4.99 9.55 5.16
C LEU A 15 3.73 10.22 4.63
N TYR A 16 3.45 10.06 3.34
CA TYR A 16 2.10 10.25 2.84
C TYR A 16 1.24 9.20 3.52
N LEU A 17 0.85 9.49 4.77
CA LEU A 17 -0.28 8.82 5.38
C LEU A 17 -1.44 9.05 4.42
N TRP A 18 -1.77 8.00 3.70
CA TRP A 18 -2.99 7.97 2.94
C TRP A 18 -4.12 8.39 3.87
N THR A 19 -4.70 9.54 3.65
CA THR A 19 -5.97 9.91 4.27
C THR A 19 -7.10 9.01 3.79
N ASP A 20 -6.83 8.18 2.77
CA ASP A 20 -7.69 7.11 2.29
C ASP A 20 -7.09 5.78 2.77
N LEU A 21 -7.34 5.43 4.01
CA LEU A 21 -6.83 4.23 4.67
C LEU A 21 -7.35 2.97 3.98
N ILE A 22 -6.48 2.23 3.27
CA ILE A 22 -6.75 0.84 2.94
C ILE A 22 -6.50 0.05 4.24
N LEU A 23 -7.52 -0.02 5.08
CA LEU A 23 -7.48 -0.83 6.28
C LEU A 23 -7.80 -2.28 5.89
N ILE A 24 -6.80 -3.09 5.53
CA ILE A 24 -6.96 -4.54 5.43
C ILE A 24 -6.97 -5.09 6.85
N ILE A 25 -8.09 -4.90 7.55
CA ILE A 25 -8.36 -5.63 8.78
C ILE A 25 -9.03 -6.93 8.37
N MET A 26 -8.33 -8.05 8.46
CA MET A 26 -8.94 -9.38 8.50
C MET A 26 -9.65 -9.56 9.87
N ILE A 27 -10.64 -8.73 10.13
CA ILE A 27 -11.58 -8.95 11.23
C ILE A 27 -12.54 -10.05 10.77
N ASN A 28 -12.73 -11.07 11.61
CA ASN A 28 -13.79 -12.05 11.44
C ASN A 28 -15.10 -11.31 11.13
N ARG A 29 -15.84 -11.73 10.07
CA ARG A 29 -17.08 -11.10 9.59
C ARG A 29 -18.06 -10.73 10.72
N ARG A 30 -18.08 -11.49 11.80
CA ARG A 30 -18.92 -11.30 12.98
C ARG A 30 -18.49 -10.10 13.85
N ASP A 31 -17.21 -9.83 13.92
CA ASP A 31 -16.67 -8.72 14.73
C ASP A 31 -16.72 -7.40 13.96
N PHE A 32 -16.57 -7.44 12.64
CA PHE A 32 -16.82 -6.28 11.76
C PHE A 32 -18.26 -5.78 11.88
N LEU A 33 -19.25 -6.67 11.85
CA LEU A 33 -20.67 -6.30 11.98
C LEU A 33 -21.02 -5.76 13.37
N LYS A 34 -20.39 -6.26 14.44
CA LYS A 34 -20.58 -5.75 15.81
C LYS A 34 -19.98 -4.34 15.99
N ASN A 35 -18.83 -4.07 15.38
CA ASN A 35 -18.18 -2.77 15.49
C ASN A 35 -18.87 -1.72 14.61
N ALA A 36 -19.36 -2.08 13.43
CA ALA A 36 -20.15 -1.19 12.58
C ALA A 36 -21.45 -0.72 13.24
N SER A 37 -22.10 -1.58 14.04
CA SER A 37 -23.33 -1.21 14.78
C SER A 37 -23.08 -0.28 15.97
N LEU A 38 -21.89 -0.30 16.56
CA LEU A 38 -21.51 0.63 17.66
C LEU A 38 -21.27 2.06 17.17
N PHE A 39 -20.83 2.26 15.94
CA PHE A 39 -20.64 3.58 15.35
C PHE A 39 -21.95 4.28 14.97
N THR A 40 -23.03 3.54 14.69
CA THR A 40 -24.35 4.09 14.37
C THR A 40 -25.19 4.44 15.59
N LEU A 41 -24.92 3.85 16.76
CA LEU A 41 -25.66 4.11 18.01
C LEU A 41 -25.07 5.24 18.85
N GLY A 42 -23.82 5.63 18.65
CA GLY A 42 -23.16 6.73 19.37
C GLY A 42 -23.65 8.14 18.97
N GLY A 43 -24.38 8.28 17.89
CA GLY A 43 -24.88 9.57 17.38
C GLY A 43 -26.23 10.04 17.91
N LEU A 44 -26.95 9.22 18.69
CA LEU A 44 -28.36 9.49 19.06
C LEU A 44 -28.62 9.79 20.56
N MET A 45 -27.57 9.85 21.39
CA MET A 45 -27.72 10.13 22.82
C MET A 45 -26.99 11.42 23.26
N ALA A 46 -27.28 12.55 22.64
CA ALA A 46 -26.95 13.87 23.20
C ALA A 46 -28.22 14.69 23.37
N GLY A 47 -28.99 14.34 24.41
CA GLY A 47 -30.14 15.05 24.87
C GLY A 47 -29.97 15.52 26.32
N LYS A 48 -29.79 16.84 26.50
CA LYS A 48 -30.00 17.64 27.70
C LYS A 48 -29.09 17.45 28.91
N VAL A 49 -28.10 18.36 29.05
CA VAL A 49 -27.77 19.01 30.34
C VAL A 49 -27.40 20.48 30.07
N GLY A 50 -27.88 21.34 30.90
CA GLY A 50 -27.97 22.75 31.12
C GLY A 50 -26.88 23.72 30.65
N SER A 51 -27.36 24.90 30.43
CA SER A 51 -26.74 26.18 30.12
C SER A 51 -25.42 26.51 30.81
N ALA A 52 -24.38 26.89 30.05
CA ALA A 52 -23.53 28.06 30.27
C ALA A 52 -22.57 28.26 29.10
N ASP A 53 -22.45 29.53 28.68
CA ASP A 53 -21.46 30.13 27.76
C ASP A 53 -21.49 29.70 26.29
N ALA A 54 -21.85 30.71 25.48
CA ALA A 54 -21.87 30.69 24.03
C ALA A 54 -20.47 30.45 23.45
N ALA A 55 -20.11 29.18 23.25
CA ALA A 55 -19.04 28.79 22.33
C ALA A 55 -19.53 29.07 20.92
N LYS A 56 -18.77 29.89 20.17
CA LYS A 56 -19.00 30.13 18.75
C LYS A 56 -19.22 28.80 18.03
N PRO A 57 -20.20 28.71 17.10
CA PRO A 57 -20.38 27.50 16.32
C PRO A 57 -19.08 27.23 15.56
N VAL A 58 -18.42 26.12 15.86
CA VAL A 58 -17.42 25.51 15.00
C VAL A 58 -18.17 25.20 13.71
N THR A 59 -17.92 25.98 12.68
CA THR A 59 -18.39 25.66 11.33
C THR A 59 -17.94 24.25 11.03
N SER A 60 -18.91 23.37 10.84
CA SER A 60 -18.71 22.02 10.34
C SER A 60 -17.97 22.14 9.01
N GLU A 61 -16.64 22.13 9.04
CA GLU A 61 -15.89 21.69 7.87
C GLU A 61 -16.41 20.27 7.62
N THR A 62 -17.11 20.13 6.50
CA THR A 62 -17.56 18.83 6.02
C THR A 62 -16.33 17.94 5.93
N MET A 63 -16.14 17.09 6.94
CA MET A 63 -15.13 16.05 6.88
C MET A 63 -15.43 15.25 5.61
N ALA A 64 -14.58 15.37 4.61
CA ALA A 64 -14.70 14.58 3.40
C ALA A 64 -14.85 13.12 3.85
N ALA A 65 -15.95 12.48 3.42
CA ALA A 65 -16.22 11.11 3.81
C ALA A 65 -15.00 10.27 3.45
N LYS A 66 -14.39 9.63 4.47
CA LYS A 66 -13.24 8.74 4.24
C LYS A 66 -13.69 7.64 3.30
N THR A 67 -13.05 7.54 2.16
CA THR A 67 -13.33 6.49 1.18
C THR A 67 -12.52 5.25 1.52
N VAL A 68 -13.16 4.08 1.49
CA VAL A 68 -12.49 2.79 1.72
C VAL A 68 -12.24 2.14 0.36
N GLY A 69 -11.00 1.73 0.11
CA GLY A 69 -10.59 0.96 -1.06
C GLY A 69 -10.55 -0.53 -0.77
N LEU A 70 -10.58 -1.33 -1.83
CA LEU A 70 -10.39 -2.78 -1.78
C LEU A 70 -9.24 -3.18 -2.69
N GLN A 71 -8.27 -3.91 -2.15
CA GLN A 71 -7.26 -4.58 -2.96
C GLN A 71 -7.86 -5.87 -3.54
N ILE A 72 -7.91 -5.96 -4.87
CA ILE A 72 -8.58 -7.07 -5.56
C ILE A 72 -7.84 -8.41 -5.43
N TYR A 73 -6.59 -8.42 -4.98
CA TYR A 73 -5.87 -9.65 -4.65
C TYR A 73 -6.64 -10.54 -3.67
N SER A 74 -7.33 -9.92 -2.70
CA SER A 74 -8.14 -10.61 -1.68
C SER A 74 -9.29 -11.44 -2.25
N LEU A 75 -9.74 -11.13 -3.46
CA LEU A 75 -10.85 -11.82 -4.13
C LEU A 75 -10.37 -12.95 -5.04
N GLY A 76 -9.10 -12.93 -5.41
CA GLY A 76 -8.44 -13.99 -6.16
C GLY A 76 -9.21 -14.44 -7.41
N LYS A 77 -9.34 -15.76 -7.56
CA LYS A 77 -9.98 -16.38 -8.73
C LYS A 77 -11.50 -16.07 -8.85
N GLU A 78 -12.16 -15.75 -7.74
CA GLU A 78 -13.61 -15.48 -7.74
C GLU A 78 -13.93 -14.23 -8.56
N LEU A 79 -13.14 -13.17 -8.42
CA LEU A 79 -13.32 -11.97 -9.23
C LEU A 79 -13.08 -12.24 -10.72
N TYR A 80 -12.01 -12.96 -11.04
CA TYR A 80 -11.62 -13.18 -12.43
C TYR A 80 -12.52 -14.21 -13.16
N ALA A 81 -13.32 -14.99 -12.44
CA ALA A 81 -14.32 -15.88 -13.04
C ALA A 81 -15.53 -15.12 -13.60
N ASP A 82 -15.89 -13.98 -12.99
CA ASP A 82 -16.98 -13.09 -13.43
C ASP A 82 -16.63 -11.66 -13.02
N VAL A 83 -15.81 -10.97 -13.81
CA VAL A 83 -15.34 -9.62 -13.49
C VAL A 83 -16.49 -8.62 -13.35
N PRO A 84 -17.46 -8.51 -14.30
CA PRO A 84 -18.56 -7.56 -14.16
C PRO A 84 -19.43 -7.82 -12.92
N GLY A 85 -19.78 -9.08 -12.66
CA GLY A 85 -20.58 -9.46 -11.49
C GLY A 85 -19.81 -9.22 -10.17
N GLY A 86 -18.52 -9.53 -10.14
CA GLY A 86 -17.65 -9.27 -8.99
C GLY A 86 -17.52 -7.78 -8.67
N LEU A 87 -17.27 -6.94 -9.67
CA LEU A 87 -17.18 -5.49 -9.51
C LEU A 87 -18.49 -4.87 -9.02
N LYS A 88 -19.61 -5.34 -9.52
CA LYS A 88 -20.94 -4.93 -9.04
C LYS A 88 -21.14 -5.27 -7.56
N LYS A 89 -20.73 -6.46 -7.12
CA LYS A 89 -20.79 -6.88 -5.71
C LYS A 89 -19.90 -6.00 -4.83
N ILE A 90 -18.68 -5.69 -5.28
CA ILE A 90 -17.77 -4.79 -4.57
C ILE A 90 -18.44 -3.42 -4.36
N LYS A 91 -19.07 -2.88 -5.40
CA LYS A 91 -19.80 -1.61 -5.31
C LYS A 91 -20.96 -1.67 -4.33
N GLN A 92 -21.73 -2.76 -4.34
CA GLN A 92 -22.86 -2.99 -3.43
C GLN A 92 -22.40 -3.11 -1.95
N MET A 93 -21.17 -3.57 -1.70
CA MET A 93 -20.56 -3.60 -0.37
C MET A 93 -20.14 -2.20 0.13
N GLY A 94 -20.23 -1.16 -0.71
CA GLY A 94 -19.91 0.22 -0.33
C GLY A 94 -18.51 0.68 -0.69
N TYR A 95 -17.68 -0.16 -1.32
CA TYR A 95 -16.37 0.27 -1.80
C TYR A 95 -16.50 1.25 -2.97
N THR A 96 -15.54 2.14 -3.07
CA THR A 96 -15.49 3.15 -4.15
C THR A 96 -14.19 3.11 -4.92
N ASN A 97 -13.12 2.65 -4.29
CA ASN A 97 -11.77 2.60 -4.84
C ASN A 97 -11.26 1.16 -4.89
N LEU A 98 -10.44 0.89 -5.91
CA LEU A 98 -9.76 -0.39 -6.07
C LEU A 98 -8.26 -0.18 -6.11
N GLU A 99 -7.54 -1.10 -5.48
CA GLU A 99 -6.15 -1.36 -5.76
C GLU A 99 -6.05 -2.61 -6.62
N LEU A 100 -5.41 -2.47 -7.78
CA LEU A 100 -5.23 -3.57 -8.72
C LEU A 100 -4.16 -4.54 -8.24
N ALA A 101 -4.35 -5.80 -8.61
CA ALA A 101 -3.35 -6.86 -8.55
C ALA A 101 -3.46 -7.72 -9.81
N GLY A 102 -2.44 -8.52 -10.09
CA GLY A 102 -2.50 -9.45 -11.21
C GLY A 102 -2.29 -8.81 -12.59
N TYR A 103 -1.72 -7.59 -12.64
CA TYR A 103 -1.28 -7.04 -13.90
C TYR A 103 -0.11 -7.85 -14.48
N LYS A 104 -0.22 -8.19 -15.75
CA LYS A 104 0.81 -8.85 -16.53
C LYS A 104 0.69 -8.45 -18.00
N GLU A 105 1.72 -7.77 -18.54
CA GLU A 105 1.87 -7.49 -19.98
C GLU A 105 0.61 -6.86 -20.65
N GLY A 106 0.02 -5.85 -19.99
CA GLY A 106 -1.16 -5.15 -20.50
C GLY A 106 -2.49 -5.84 -20.18
N LYS A 107 -2.49 -6.86 -19.32
CA LYS A 107 -3.69 -7.56 -18.86
C LYS A 107 -3.82 -7.55 -17.35
N ILE A 108 -5.03 -7.59 -16.84
CA ILE A 108 -5.37 -7.69 -15.43
C ILE A 108 -6.23 -8.94 -15.26
N GLY A 109 -5.70 -9.96 -14.55
CA GLY A 109 -6.40 -11.24 -14.42
C GLY A 109 -6.71 -11.94 -15.75
N GLY A 110 -5.91 -11.68 -16.79
CA GLY A 110 -6.11 -12.24 -18.14
C GLY A 110 -6.98 -11.39 -19.07
N VAL A 111 -7.71 -10.39 -18.56
CA VAL A 111 -8.50 -9.43 -19.33
C VAL A 111 -7.61 -8.28 -19.81
N ASP A 112 -7.85 -7.76 -21.02
CA ASP A 112 -7.17 -6.54 -21.50
C ASP A 112 -7.35 -5.40 -20.47
N MET A 113 -6.30 -4.66 -20.20
CA MET A 113 -6.31 -3.67 -19.13
C MET A 113 -7.31 -2.53 -19.37
N MET A 114 -7.54 -2.12 -20.62
CA MET A 114 -8.48 -1.04 -20.93
C MET A 114 -9.91 -1.55 -20.91
N GLU A 115 -10.13 -2.80 -21.28
CA GLU A 115 -11.43 -3.48 -21.10
C GLU A 115 -11.75 -3.64 -19.61
N PHE A 116 -10.78 -4.08 -18.79
CA PHE A 116 -10.93 -4.17 -17.34
C PHE A 116 -11.26 -2.79 -16.73
N LYS A 117 -10.52 -1.73 -17.14
CA LYS A 117 -10.81 -0.36 -16.72
C LYS A 117 -12.24 0.05 -17.05
N LYS A 118 -12.70 -0.23 -18.26
CA LYS A 118 -14.08 0.06 -18.66
C LYS A 118 -15.09 -0.63 -17.74
N MET A 119 -14.88 -1.90 -17.42
CA MET A 119 -15.76 -2.65 -16.49
C MET A 119 -15.77 -2.01 -15.08
N VAL A 120 -14.62 -1.52 -14.60
CA VAL A 120 -14.53 -0.80 -13.32
C VAL A 120 -15.31 0.51 -13.35
N ASP A 121 -15.16 1.30 -14.42
CA ASP A 121 -15.87 2.57 -14.61
C ASP A 121 -17.39 2.32 -14.72
N ASP A 122 -17.83 1.33 -15.50
CA ASP A 122 -19.23 0.92 -15.65
C ASP A 122 -19.87 0.49 -14.31
N ALA A 123 -19.08 -0.12 -13.42
CA ALA A 123 -19.51 -0.47 -12.07
C ALA A 123 -19.55 0.74 -11.10
N GLY A 124 -19.12 1.93 -11.52
CA GLY A 124 -19.05 3.12 -10.69
C GLY A 124 -17.95 3.06 -9.62
N LEU A 125 -16.88 2.30 -9.90
CA LEU A 125 -15.68 2.18 -9.09
C LEU A 125 -14.55 3.01 -9.72
N LYS A 126 -13.45 3.22 -8.98
CA LYS A 126 -12.25 3.92 -9.44
C LYS A 126 -11.01 3.08 -9.14
N ILE A 127 -10.09 3.02 -10.09
CA ILE A 127 -8.76 2.46 -9.87
C ILE A 127 -7.90 3.55 -9.21
N THR A 128 -7.38 3.28 -8.03
CA THR A 128 -6.54 4.23 -7.29
C THR A 128 -5.08 3.86 -7.38
N SER A 129 -4.75 2.59 -7.22
CA SER A 129 -3.39 2.08 -7.21
C SER A 129 -3.29 0.71 -7.87
N SER A 130 -2.07 0.26 -8.09
CA SER A 130 -1.81 -1.06 -8.65
C SER A 130 -0.54 -1.68 -8.07
N HIS A 131 -0.66 -2.92 -7.60
CA HIS A 131 0.45 -3.76 -7.20
C HIS A 131 1.05 -4.48 -8.40
N VAL A 132 2.33 -4.25 -8.64
CA VAL A 132 3.07 -4.86 -9.75
C VAL A 132 4.49 -5.23 -9.34
N ASN A 133 5.01 -6.31 -9.88
CA ASN A 133 6.37 -6.78 -9.62
C ASN A 133 7.13 -7.00 -10.92
N PRO A 134 8.41 -6.60 -10.98
CA PRO A 134 9.30 -7.10 -12.02
C PRO A 134 9.34 -8.63 -12.02
N PRO A 135 9.52 -9.27 -13.20
CA PRO A 135 9.50 -10.73 -13.32
C PRO A 135 10.78 -11.40 -12.79
N VAL A 136 11.51 -10.73 -11.90
CA VAL A 136 12.75 -11.19 -11.29
C VAL A 136 12.72 -10.92 -9.79
N ARG A 137 13.24 -11.86 -8.99
CA ARG A 137 13.30 -11.73 -7.53
C ARG A 137 14.68 -11.33 -7.02
N GLU A 138 15.75 -11.64 -7.73
CA GLU A 138 17.10 -11.20 -7.38
C GLU A 138 17.46 -10.00 -8.25
N TYR A 139 17.81 -8.89 -7.61
CA TYR A 139 18.28 -7.70 -8.32
C TYR A 139 19.81 -7.75 -8.40
N THR A 140 20.32 -7.72 -9.62
CA THR A 140 21.74 -7.81 -9.93
C THR A 140 22.12 -6.78 -10.98
N LYS A 141 23.41 -6.48 -11.10
CA LYS A 141 23.91 -5.60 -12.17
C LYS A 141 23.54 -6.12 -13.56
N ALA A 142 23.48 -7.45 -13.74
CA ALA A 142 23.19 -8.08 -15.01
C ALA A 142 21.73 -7.87 -15.47
N ASN A 143 20.76 -7.81 -14.55
CA ASN A 143 19.34 -7.63 -14.90
C ASN A 143 18.80 -6.21 -14.66
N ARG A 144 19.66 -5.25 -14.29
CA ARG A 144 19.28 -3.85 -14.03
C ARG A 144 18.54 -3.22 -15.20
N SER A 145 19.05 -3.41 -16.41
CA SER A 145 18.40 -2.89 -17.63
C SER A 145 17.02 -3.51 -17.86
N GLN A 146 16.87 -4.82 -17.64
CA GLN A 146 15.59 -5.52 -17.76
C GLN A 146 14.56 -4.97 -16.78
N ILE A 147 14.96 -4.70 -15.55
CA ILE A 147 14.09 -4.11 -14.52
C ILE A 147 13.67 -2.69 -14.92
N SER A 148 14.61 -1.88 -15.44
CA SER A 148 14.31 -0.53 -15.91
C SER A 148 13.33 -0.52 -17.09
N GLU A 149 13.50 -1.41 -18.09
CA GLU A 149 12.58 -1.56 -19.22
C GLU A 149 11.19 -2.03 -18.75
N TYR A 150 11.14 -2.96 -17.79
CA TYR A 150 9.87 -3.36 -17.19
C TYR A 150 9.12 -2.16 -16.58
N TRP A 151 9.81 -1.32 -15.80
CA TRP A 151 9.17 -0.16 -15.17
C TRP A 151 8.74 0.89 -16.18
N LYS A 152 9.48 1.13 -17.26
CA LYS A 152 9.06 2.03 -18.35
C LYS A 152 7.74 1.58 -18.95
N LYS A 153 7.68 0.32 -19.42
CA LYS A 153 6.46 -0.23 -20.01
C LYS A 153 5.29 -0.23 -19.02
N THR A 154 5.54 -0.65 -17.79
CA THR A 154 4.50 -0.74 -16.75
C THR A 154 3.97 0.64 -16.39
N ALA A 155 4.83 1.65 -16.27
CA ALA A 155 4.42 3.03 -16.00
C ALA A 155 3.55 3.59 -17.13
N ASP A 156 3.93 3.37 -18.40
CA ASP A 156 3.15 3.81 -19.57
C ASP A 156 1.76 3.17 -19.60
N ASP A 157 1.65 1.89 -19.29
CA ASP A 157 0.37 1.18 -19.24
C ASP A 157 -0.50 1.70 -18.08
N HIS A 158 0.09 1.94 -16.91
CA HIS A 158 -0.63 2.43 -15.74
C HIS A 158 -1.01 3.92 -15.83
N ALA A 159 -0.26 4.71 -16.58
CA ALA A 159 -0.66 6.08 -16.94
C ALA A 159 -1.96 6.08 -17.78
N LYS A 160 -2.12 5.13 -18.72
CA LYS A 160 -3.38 4.96 -19.49
C LYS A 160 -4.55 4.51 -18.60
N LEU A 161 -4.27 3.68 -17.57
CA LEU A 161 -5.27 3.30 -16.58
C LEU A 161 -5.69 4.46 -15.69
N GLY A 162 -4.86 5.50 -15.57
CA GLY A 162 -5.12 6.67 -14.74
C GLY A 162 -4.94 6.40 -13.24
N VAL A 163 -4.07 5.45 -12.87
CA VAL A 163 -3.78 5.16 -11.46
C VAL A 163 -3.06 6.36 -10.81
N LYS A 164 -3.32 6.56 -9.54
CA LYS A 164 -2.64 7.59 -8.75
C LYS A 164 -1.31 7.12 -8.19
N TYR A 165 -1.14 5.82 -7.98
CA TYR A 165 0.05 5.23 -7.37
C TYR A 165 0.39 3.90 -8.02
N LEU A 166 1.66 3.62 -8.17
CA LEU A 166 2.19 2.35 -8.68
C LEU A 166 3.13 1.75 -7.63
N ILE A 167 2.83 0.55 -7.15
CA ILE A 167 3.41 0.00 -5.93
C ILE A 167 4.02 -1.37 -6.21
N GLN A 168 5.23 -1.58 -5.72
CA GLN A 168 5.87 -2.90 -5.72
C GLN A 168 5.61 -3.61 -4.38
N PRO A 169 4.82 -4.71 -4.34
CA PRO A 169 4.58 -5.46 -3.11
C PRO A 169 5.59 -6.59 -2.88
N GLY A 170 6.34 -6.98 -3.90
CA GLY A 170 7.25 -8.11 -3.80
C GLY A 170 8.65 -7.68 -3.34
N GLN A 171 9.10 -8.23 -2.22
CA GLN A 171 10.45 -8.03 -1.73
C GLN A 171 11.47 -8.70 -2.67
N PRO A 172 12.43 -7.95 -3.23
CA PRO A 172 13.60 -8.55 -3.85
C PRO A 172 14.47 -9.26 -2.81
N SER A 173 15.38 -10.12 -3.25
CA SER A 173 16.36 -10.73 -2.34
C SER A 173 17.18 -9.67 -1.60
N THR A 174 17.18 -9.74 -0.26
CA THR A 174 17.86 -8.81 0.65
C THR A 174 18.50 -9.61 1.79
N ARG A 175 19.53 -10.39 1.46
CA ARG A 175 20.22 -11.29 2.41
C ARG A 175 21.32 -10.60 3.20
N SER A 176 21.83 -9.47 2.69
CA SER A 176 22.89 -8.70 3.33
C SER A 176 22.62 -7.20 3.24
N THR A 177 23.41 -6.41 3.97
CA THR A 177 23.35 -4.94 3.91
C THR A 177 23.66 -4.42 2.50
N GLU A 178 24.60 -5.06 1.78
CA GLU A 178 25.02 -4.68 0.44
C GLU A 178 23.92 -4.98 -0.59
N GLU A 179 23.29 -6.16 -0.50
CA GLU A 179 22.14 -6.48 -1.35
C GLU A 179 20.98 -5.51 -1.12
N THR A 180 20.70 -5.19 0.14
CA THR A 180 19.64 -4.22 0.50
C THR A 180 19.95 -2.83 -0.05
N ALA A 181 21.21 -2.38 0.03
CA ALA A 181 21.62 -1.09 -0.53
C ALA A 181 21.43 -1.07 -2.06
N PHE A 182 21.80 -2.15 -2.75
CA PHE A 182 21.60 -2.26 -4.21
C PHE A 182 20.12 -2.26 -4.59
N VAL A 183 19.26 -2.93 -3.82
CA VAL A 183 17.80 -2.88 -4.01
C VAL A 183 17.28 -1.45 -3.90
N CYS A 184 17.78 -0.66 -2.93
CA CYS A 184 17.41 0.74 -2.78
C CYS A 184 17.82 1.60 -4.00
N GLU A 185 18.99 1.33 -4.61
CA GLU A 185 19.36 1.99 -5.87
C GLU A 185 18.35 1.69 -6.98
N ILE A 186 17.93 0.43 -7.11
CA ILE A 186 16.92 0.02 -8.11
C ILE A 186 15.57 0.66 -7.82
N PHE A 187 15.15 0.78 -6.55
CA PHE A 187 13.92 1.47 -6.18
C PHE A 187 13.96 2.96 -6.54
N ASN A 188 15.08 3.62 -6.29
CA ASN A 188 15.26 5.02 -6.71
C ASN A 188 15.18 5.19 -8.24
N GLU A 189 15.72 4.24 -8.99
CA GLU A 189 15.60 4.24 -10.46
C GLU A 189 14.16 4.01 -10.92
N ALA A 190 13.49 3.01 -10.36
CA ALA A 190 12.07 2.76 -10.61
C ALA A 190 11.23 4.01 -10.31
N GLY A 191 11.50 4.65 -9.15
CA GLY A 191 10.86 5.90 -8.77
C GLY A 191 11.04 7.03 -9.78
N LYS A 192 12.25 7.21 -10.32
CA LYS A 192 12.50 8.20 -11.40
C LYS A 192 11.71 7.88 -12.67
N ILE A 193 11.70 6.61 -13.08
CA ILE A 193 11.02 6.15 -14.30
C ILE A 193 9.50 6.35 -14.16
N VAL A 194 8.91 5.89 -13.06
CA VAL A 194 7.47 5.95 -12.82
C VAL A 194 7.01 7.40 -12.62
N LYS A 195 7.81 8.22 -11.93
CA LYS A 195 7.56 9.66 -11.76
C LYS A 195 7.58 10.42 -13.10
N ALA A 196 8.42 10.01 -14.05
CA ALA A 196 8.45 10.60 -15.40
C ALA A 196 7.14 10.34 -16.17
N ALA A 197 6.42 9.27 -15.86
CA ALA A 197 5.07 9.00 -16.37
C ALA A 197 3.95 9.71 -15.57
N GLY A 198 4.30 10.56 -14.60
CA GLY A 198 3.37 11.32 -13.76
C GLY A 198 2.77 10.54 -12.60
N ILE A 199 3.32 9.39 -12.25
CA ILE A 199 2.81 8.51 -11.18
C ILE A 199 3.86 8.41 -10.07
N PRO A 200 3.52 8.59 -8.78
CA PRO A 200 4.38 8.23 -7.66
C PRO A 200 4.62 6.72 -7.59
N PHE A 201 5.88 6.33 -7.29
CA PHE A 201 6.28 4.94 -7.08
C PHE A 201 6.36 4.64 -5.59
N GLY A 202 5.82 3.49 -5.17
CA GLY A 202 5.83 3.04 -3.78
C GLY A 202 6.28 1.60 -3.61
N TYR A 203 6.57 1.28 -2.35
CA TYR A 203 6.89 -0.07 -1.90
C TYR A 203 5.94 -0.48 -0.77
N HIS A 204 5.40 -1.70 -0.84
CA HIS A 204 4.52 -2.30 0.15
C HIS A 204 5.26 -3.41 0.90
N ASN A 205 5.20 -3.38 2.24
CA ASN A 205 5.92 -4.33 3.08
C ASN A 205 5.13 -5.61 3.35
N HIS A 206 5.91 -6.68 3.61
CA HIS A 206 5.48 -7.91 4.28
C HIS A 206 6.30 -8.08 5.56
N GLU A 207 6.29 -9.28 6.16
CA GLU A 207 6.97 -9.54 7.44
C GLU A 207 8.50 -9.56 7.33
N MET A 208 9.02 -10.02 6.19
CA MET A 208 10.46 -10.23 6.01
C MET A 208 11.28 -8.95 5.89
N GLU A 209 10.67 -7.82 5.57
CA GLU A 209 11.34 -6.51 5.61
C GLU A 209 11.72 -6.09 7.03
N PHE A 210 11.10 -6.67 8.05
CA PHE A 210 11.48 -6.45 9.45
C PHE A 210 12.57 -7.42 9.95
N ALA A 211 13.06 -8.31 9.07
CA ALA A 211 14.22 -9.14 9.36
C ALA A 211 15.50 -8.31 9.45
N LYS A 212 16.50 -8.90 10.09
CA LYS A 212 17.81 -8.28 10.30
C LYS A 212 18.85 -8.90 9.37
N VAL A 213 19.70 -8.02 8.83
CA VAL A 213 20.84 -8.36 7.98
C VAL A 213 22.12 -7.75 8.54
N ASN A 214 23.26 -8.27 8.10
CA ASN A 214 24.58 -7.75 8.44
C ASN A 214 25.44 -7.68 7.16
N PRO A 215 26.55 -6.94 7.17
CA PRO A 215 27.51 -6.95 6.07
C PRO A 215 27.98 -8.39 5.77
N GLY A 216 27.93 -8.77 4.49
CA GLY A 216 28.36 -10.10 4.03
C GLY A 216 27.53 -11.28 4.49
N SER A 217 26.34 -11.07 5.11
CA SER A 217 25.47 -12.18 5.49
C SER A 217 24.82 -12.81 4.24
N THR A 218 24.44 -14.08 4.35
CA THR A 218 23.84 -14.86 3.26
C THR A 218 22.34 -15.12 3.47
N GLU A 219 21.81 -14.65 4.61
CA GLU A 219 20.41 -14.80 5.00
C GLU A 219 19.94 -13.63 5.87
N ALA A 220 18.68 -13.23 5.72
CA ALA A 220 17.98 -12.35 6.63
C ALA A 220 17.31 -13.17 7.74
N LYS A 221 17.30 -12.65 8.98
CA LYS A 221 16.73 -13.35 10.14
C LYS A 221 15.68 -12.49 10.82
N LEU A 222 14.46 -13.00 10.90
CA LEU A 222 13.39 -12.40 11.68
C LEU A 222 13.52 -12.77 13.15
N GLY A 223 13.35 -11.80 14.04
CA GLY A 223 13.29 -12.03 15.49
C GLY A 223 13.73 -10.85 16.32
N ARG A 224 13.04 -10.61 17.45
CA ARG A 224 13.31 -9.46 18.35
C ARG A 224 14.71 -9.46 18.95
N ARG A 225 15.34 -10.63 19.08
CA ARG A 225 16.70 -10.77 19.67
C ARG A 225 17.80 -10.90 18.62
N VAL A 226 17.44 -10.92 17.34
CA VAL A 226 18.41 -10.98 16.25
C VAL A 226 19.11 -9.63 16.16
N LYS A 227 20.44 -9.65 16.10
CA LYS A 227 21.26 -8.44 15.91
C LYS A 227 21.49 -8.19 14.42
N GLY A 228 21.54 -6.94 14.04
CA GLY A 228 21.76 -6.50 12.66
C GLY A 228 20.87 -5.30 12.31
N ASP A 229 21.01 -4.83 11.09
CA ASP A 229 20.22 -3.74 10.54
C ASP A 229 18.87 -4.25 10.05
N CYS A 230 17.79 -3.54 10.36
CA CYS A 230 16.46 -3.86 9.87
C CYS A 230 16.37 -3.50 8.37
N ILE A 231 15.92 -4.44 7.53
CA ILE A 231 15.79 -4.22 6.08
C ILE A 231 14.86 -3.04 5.81
N TYR A 232 13.71 -2.96 6.50
CA TYR A 232 12.76 -1.86 6.33
C TYR A 232 13.38 -0.50 6.67
N GLU A 233 14.15 -0.41 7.77
CA GLU A 233 14.89 0.79 8.14
C GLU A 233 15.97 1.16 7.11
N LEU A 234 16.65 0.15 6.55
CA LEU A 234 17.60 0.37 5.45
C LEU A 234 16.90 0.88 4.19
N PHE A 235 15.69 0.40 3.86
CA PHE A 235 14.89 0.94 2.76
C PHE A 235 14.55 2.41 3.00
N LEU A 236 14.03 2.76 4.18
CA LEU A 236 13.73 4.15 4.53
C LEU A 236 14.96 5.06 4.45
N LYS A 237 16.12 4.58 4.91
CA LYS A 237 17.36 5.36 4.97
C LYS A 237 18.03 5.56 3.60
N ASN A 238 17.96 4.56 2.72
CA ASN A 238 18.74 4.52 1.48
C ASN A 238 17.91 4.82 0.23
N THR A 239 16.60 5.03 0.35
CA THR A 239 15.77 5.51 -0.76
C THR A 239 15.56 7.02 -0.68
N ASP A 240 15.37 7.65 -1.83
CA ASP A 240 15.05 9.07 -1.94
C ASP A 240 13.53 9.26 -1.69
N PRO A 241 13.12 9.97 -0.63
CA PRO A 241 11.71 10.18 -0.30
C PRO A 241 10.94 10.99 -1.34
N SER A 242 11.64 11.67 -2.25
CA SER A 242 11.02 12.35 -3.41
C SER A 242 10.69 11.40 -4.56
N LEU A 243 11.19 10.16 -4.52
CA LEU A 243 11.06 9.15 -5.56
C LEU A 243 10.29 7.91 -5.10
N VAL A 244 10.44 7.52 -3.83
CA VAL A 244 9.88 6.28 -3.28
C VAL A 244 9.08 6.60 -2.01
N PHE A 245 7.80 6.25 -2.01
CA PHE A 245 7.00 6.24 -0.79
C PHE A 245 6.79 4.81 -0.28
N PHE A 246 6.31 4.67 0.94
CA PHE A 246 6.04 3.36 1.54
C PHE A 246 4.56 3.24 1.87
N GLU A 247 3.96 2.16 1.37
CA GLU A 247 2.63 1.73 1.75
C GLU A 247 2.76 0.73 2.90
N MET A 248 2.42 1.17 4.11
CA MET A 248 2.54 0.34 5.30
C MET A 248 1.39 -0.67 5.37
N ASP A 249 1.70 -1.97 5.27
CA ASP A 249 0.78 -3.03 5.65
C ASP A 249 0.96 -3.35 7.14
N VAL A 250 -0.05 -2.94 7.94
CA VAL A 250 -0.01 -3.10 9.40
C VAL A 250 -0.14 -4.56 9.83
N TYR A 251 -0.84 -5.41 9.07
CA TYR A 251 -0.93 -6.84 9.36
C TYR A 251 0.46 -7.49 9.26
N TRP A 252 1.16 -7.22 8.16
CA TRP A 252 2.51 -7.76 7.96
C TRP A 252 3.53 -7.14 8.91
N ALA A 253 3.36 -5.89 9.32
CA ALA A 253 4.21 -5.30 10.37
C ALA A 253 4.06 -6.07 11.69
N VAL A 254 2.83 -6.40 12.10
CA VAL A 254 2.58 -7.24 13.28
C VAL A 254 3.17 -8.63 13.14
N MET A 255 3.01 -9.26 11.96
CA MET A 255 3.66 -10.55 11.65
C MET A 255 5.19 -10.45 11.70
N GLY A 256 5.75 -9.32 11.29
CA GLY A 256 7.16 -8.94 11.43
C GLY A 256 7.58 -8.57 12.86
N GLN A 257 6.72 -8.81 13.86
CA GLN A 257 6.95 -8.56 15.29
C GLN A 257 7.14 -7.07 15.63
N GLN A 258 6.58 -6.18 14.83
CA GLN A 258 6.52 -4.74 15.10
C GLN A 258 5.19 -4.37 15.77
N ASP A 259 5.18 -3.21 16.40
CA ASP A 259 4.00 -2.58 16.97
C ASP A 259 3.72 -1.32 16.09
N PRO A 260 2.79 -1.42 15.12
CA PRO A 260 2.53 -0.38 14.15
C PRO A 260 1.74 0.80 14.70
#